data_7e464e5ae0df922460bc2557a514314a
#
_entry.id   7e464e5ae0df922460bc2557a514314a
#
_cell.length_a   1.000
_cell.length_b   1.000
_cell.length_c   1.000
_cell.angle_alpha   90.00
_cell.angle_beta   90.00
_cell.angle_gamma   90.00
#
_symmetry.space_group_name_H-M   'P 1'
#
loop_
_entity.id
_entity.type
_entity.pdbx_description
1 polymer ?
#
loop_
_entity_poly.entity_id
_entity_poly.type
_entity_poly.pdbx_seq_one_letter_code
_entity_poly.pdbx_strand_id
1 'polypeptide(L)'
;MSSEDKYAWIRGAKIYQVFLDRFAGHKEVFTEDELRKGFLYGNMKALIEKLDYIKSLNFNMVWLTPFYVNQPNGYHGYHTENYNHVDPRFAYGENILDNNKGDVLDPNDINVETGADLVLKELVEECHKRDLKIMMDFVPNHVYMTHPFFKDAINNEKSKYRDWFFFKKNEKKEEKEEKEKEGKDEKGEKEHIKEEKNNVLDNIKVVPSKVDEEKPEYTYLAFLGFLDLPKLNLKNKEVQQHLINSTLKFLKYGIDAVRIDHCVGPDPEALKIIISKIHETFPKVPFIGELLPIGISSHSETILGATLEDLKKLDEIDLNSLKFLDELMLRYVGNLDGLLDFSFQFYVDLFVKGEIDEKKCNEEITEHFKRYEKAKNFILLKNIDSHDCDRIMFRCKNNYRLFQKAMELLYKNWEGRNDPIVVYYGTEDFMNQEKTIHGEPFGDFRCRQPMYFTNCWINNFFKKEK
;
A
#
# COMPACT_ATOMS: atom_id res chain seq x y z
N MET A 1 16.99 18.54 26.61
CA MET A 1 17.74 18.24 25.38
C MET A 1 16.72 17.91 24.33
N SER A 2 16.60 18.70 23.25
CA SER A 2 15.76 18.35 22.10
C SER A 2 16.36 17.06 21.51
N SER A 3 15.60 15.96 21.52
CA SER A 3 16.02 14.76 20.80
C SER A 3 16.21 15.16 19.33
N GLU A 4 17.44 15.00 18.84
CA GLU A 4 17.76 15.21 17.43
C GLU A 4 16.80 14.35 16.58
N ASP A 5 16.21 14.94 15.53
CA ASP A 5 15.31 14.21 14.65
C ASP A 5 16.07 13.09 13.95
N LYS A 6 15.84 11.84 14.36
CA LYS A 6 16.52 10.65 13.79
C LYS A 6 16.26 10.50 12.30
N TYR A 7 15.23 11.16 11.78
CA TYR A 7 14.81 11.16 10.39
C TYR A 7 15.09 12.48 9.66
N ALA A 8 15.96 13.33 10.21
CA ALA A 8 16.33 14.61 9.58
C ALA A 8 16.78 14.46 8.11
N TRP A 9 17.37 13.31 7.77
CA TRP A 9 17.87 13.02 6.44
C TRP A 9 16.77 12.91 5.36
N ILE A 10 15.50 12.55 5.72
CA ILE A 10 14.40 12.47 4.77
C ILE A 10 13.59 13.77 4.69
N ARG A 11 13.82 14.71 5.60
CA ARG A 11 13.16 16.02 5.54
C ARG A 11 13.50 16.74 4.24
N GLY A 12 12.48 17.27 3.58
CA GLY A 12 12.62 17.92 2.28
C GLY A 12 12.94 16.97 1.12
N ALA A 13 12.89 15.66 1.34
CA ALA A 13 13.07 14.70 0.26
C ALA A 13 11.99 14.88 -0.82
N LYS A 14 12.42 14.80 -2.07
CA LYS A 14 11.59 14.77 -3.26
C LYS A 14 11.65 13.34 -3.79
N ILE A 15 10.54 12.61 -3.60
CA ILE A 15 10.46 11.18 -3.88
C ILE A 15 9.75 10.96 -5.20
N TYR A 16 10.36 10.18 -6.07
CA TYR A 16 9.77 9.77 -7.34
C TYR A 16 9.22 8.36 -7.19
N GLN A 17 7.89 8.21 -7.25
CA GLN A 17 7.24 6.91 -7.14
C GLN A 17 7.25 6.20 -8.49
N VAL A 18 7.89 5.04 -8.52
CA VAL A 18 8.00 4.17 -9.69
C VAL A 18 7.04 2.99 -9.54
N PHE A 19 6.15 2.82 -10.51
CA PHE A 19 5.38 1.60 -10.68
C PHE A 19 6.18 0.66 -11.60
N LEU A 20 6.83 -0.34 -11.02
CA LEU A 20 7.88 -1.13 -11.69
C LEU A 20 7.46 -1.67 -13.06
N ASP A 21 6.30 -2.31 -13.13
CA ASP A 21 5.83 -2.96 -14.36
C ASP A 21 5.50 -1.98 -15.51
N ARG A 22 5.35 -0.68 -15.20
CA ARG A 22 4.85 0.34 -16.14
C ARG A 22 5.87 1.43 -16.45
N PHE A 23 6.93 1.55 -15.68
CA PHE A 23 7.82 2.70 -15.77
C PHE A 23 8.83 2.58 -16.92
N ALA A 24 9.64 1.53 -16.97
CA ALA A 24 10.70 1.39 -17.98
C ALA A 24 10.92 -0.07 -18.38
N GLY A 25 11.23 -0.30 -19.66
CA GLY A 25 11.50 -1.65 -20.21
C GLY A 25 10.24 -2.48 -20.48
N HIS A 26 9.06 -1.87 -20.38
CA HIS A 26 7.79 -2.53 -20.66
C HIS A 26 7.61 -2.79 -22.18
N LYS A 27 6.67 -3.67 -22.51
CA LYS A 27 6.23 -3.90 -23.90
C LYS A 27 5.74 -2.62 -24.54
N GLU A 28 6.07 -2.42 -25.81
CA GLU A 28 5.53 -1.32 -26.62
C GLU A 28 4.16 -1.66 -27.22
N VAL A 29 3.88 -2.95 -27.43
CA VAL A 29 2.60 -3.43 -28.00
C VAL A 29 1.94 -4.35 -26.99
N PHE A 30 0.73 -4.03 -26.61
CA PHE A 30 -0.09 -4.78 -25.66
C PHE A 30 -1.59 -4.60 -25.93
N THR A 31 -2.38 -5.53 -25.47
CA THR A 31 -3.85 -5.46 -25.50
C THR A 31 -4.39 -4.67 -24.31
N GLU A 32 -5.65 -4.22 -24.38
CA GLU A 32 -6.31 -3.61 -23.21
C GLU A 32 -6.43 -4.58 -22.02
N ASP A 33 -6.59 -5.89 -22.28
CA ASP A 33 -6.66 -6.88 -21.21
C ASP A 33 -5.30 -7.08 -20.51
N GLU A 34 -4.19 -7.06 -21.27
CA GLU A 34 -2.83 -7.05 -20.69
C GLU A 34 -2.58 -5.77 -19.88
N LEU A 35 -3.03 -4.61 -20.37
CA LEU A 35 -2.93 -3.37 -19.62
C LEU A 35 -3.73 -3.46 -18.30
N ARG A 36 -4.90 -4.06 -18.34
CA ARG A 36 -5.82 -4.17 -17.20
C ARG A 36 -5.36 -5.18 -16.14
N LYS A 37 -4.84 -6.33 -16.54
CA LYS A 37 -4.60 -7.48 -15.66
C LYS A 37 -3.25 -8.15 -15.83
N GLY A 38 -2.49 -7.81 -16.86
CA GLY A 38 -1.25 -8.49 -17.22
C GLY A 38 0.00 -7.69 -16.89
N PHE A 39 1.13 -8.41 -16.92
CA PHE A 39 2.44 -7.79 -16.92
C PHE A 39 2.72 -7.13 -18.27
N LEU A 40 3.23 -5.91 -18.23
CA LEU A 40 3.89 -5.26 -19.37
C LEU A 40 5.40 -5.36 -19.27
N TYR A 41 5.92 -5.96 -18.21
CA TYR A 41 7.30 -6.32 -17.98
C TYR A 41 8.28 -5.16 -17.82
N GLY A 42 7.81 -3.98 -17.39
CA GLY A 42 8.71 -2.98 -16.84
C GLY A 42 9.54 -3.59 -15.71
N ASN A 43 10.82 -3.20 -15.61
CA ASN A 43 11.76 -3.94 -14.77
C ASN A 43 12.88 -3.07 -14.20
N MET A 44 13.58 -3.63 -13.18
CA MET A 44 14.66 -2.94 -12.46
C MET A 44 15.88 -2.66 -13.33
N LYS A 45 16.23 -3.55 -14.28
CA LYS A 45 17.37 -3.30 -15.19
C LYS A 45 17.14 -2.05 -16.04
N ALA A 46 15.94 -1.92 -16.61
CA ALA A 46 15.57 -0.73 -17.35
C ALA A 46 15.39 0.52 -16.46
N LEU A 47 14.96 0.35 -15.21
CA LEU A 47 14.91 1.45 -14.24
C LEU A 47 16.33 1.99 -13.94
N ILE A 48 17.34 1.12 -13.80
CA ILE A 48 18.74 1.54 -13.60
C ILE A 48 19.18 2.50 -14.72
N GLU A 49 18.81 2.23 -15.97
CA GLU A 49 19.11 3.10 -17.12
C GLU A 49 18.38 4.45 -17.07
N LYS A 50 17.30 4.57 -16.26
CA LYS A 50 16.49 5.79 -16.09
C LYS A 50 16.80 6.57 -14.82
N LEU A 51 17.72 6.15 -13.98
CA LEU A 51 18.06 6.86 -12.74
C LEU A 51 18.59 8.27 -12.99
N ASP A 52 19.36 8.49 -14.06
CA ASP A 52 19.86 9.81 -14.44
C ASP A 52 18.70 10.74 -14.91
N TYR A 53 17.67 10.18 -15.55
CA TYR A 53 16.43 10.91 -15.84
C TYR A 53 15.77 11.39 -14.54
N ILE A 54 15.54 10.49 -13.59
CA ILE A 54 14.94 10.84 -12.28
C ILE A 54 15.78 11.90 -11.56
N LYS A 55 17.10 11.74 -11.54
CA LYS A 55 18.02 12.72 -10.92
C LYS A 55 17.97 14.06 -11.62
N SER A 56 17.86 14.11 -12.95
CA SER A 56 17.78 15.35 -13.73
C SER A 56 16.53 16.17 -13.43
N LEU A 57 15.46 15.54 -12.96
CA LEU A 57 14.22 16.15 -12.49
C LEU A 57 14.31 16.70 -11.04
N ASN A 58 15.51 16.66 -10.44
CA ASN A 58 15.76 17.12 -9.08
C ASN A 58 15.08 16.28 -7.97
N PHE A 59 14.79 15.00 -8.26
CA PHE A 59 14.43 14.04 -7.21
C PHE A 59 15.70 13.52 -6.53
N ASN A 60 15.58 13.14 -5.26
CA ASN A 60 16.65 12.59 -4.45
C ASN A 60 16.31 11.26 -3.79
N MET A 61 15.13 10.71 -4.10
CA MET A 61 14.70 9.40 -3.63
C MET A 61 13.77 8.74 -4.64
N VAL A 62 13.85 7.41 -4.76
CA VAL A 62 12.96 6.57 -5.56
C VAL A 62 12.12 5.72 -4.61
N TRP A 63 10.81 5.66 -4.82
CA TRP A 63 9.93 4.70 -4.15
C TRP A 63 9.47 3.65 -5.16
N LEU A 64 9.78 2.38 -4.89
CA LEU A 64 9.36 1.24 -5.69
C LEU A 64 8.05 0.65 -5.18
N THR A 65 7.09 0.35 -6.09
CA THR A 65 6.00 -0.57 -5.78
C THR A 65 6.54 -1.95 -5.39
N PRO A 66 5.76 -2.83 -4.72
CA PRO A 66 6.29 -4.10 -4.24
C PRO A 66 6.91 -4.94 -5.33
N PHE A 67 8.00 -5.60 -5.01
CA PHE A 67 8.82 -6.39 -5.94
C PHE A 67 8.95 -7.86 -5.55
N TYR A 68 8.26 -8.29 -4.50
CA TYR A 68 8.26 -9.68 -4.04
C TYR A 68 7.75 -10.64 -5.11
N VAL A 69 8.08 -11.93 -5.00
CA VAL A 69 7.51 -12.95 -5.89
C VAL A 69 5.98 -12.91 -5.81
N ASN A 70 5.36 -12.73 -6.96
CA ASN A 70 3.93 -12.54 -7.11
C ASN A 70 3.29 -13.63 -7.96
N GLN A 71 1.98 -13.80 -7.81
CA GLN A 71 1.18 -14.66 -8.67
C GLN A 71 1.31 -14.26 -10.16
N PRO A 72 0.97 -15.15 -11.13
CA PRO A 72 1.22 -14.92 -12.56
C PRO A 72 0.69 -13.60 -13.13
N ASN A 73 -0.42 -13.08 -12.61
CA ASN A 73 -1.03 -11.82 -13.06
C ASN A 73 -0.82 -10.66 -12.05
N GLY A 74 0.07 -10.82 -11.07
CA GLY A 74 0.33 -9.84 -10.00
C GLY A 74 1.24 -8.69 -10.42
N TYR A 75 1.00 -8.06 -11.58
CA TYR A 75 1.83 -7.00 -12.17
C TYR A 75 2.06 -5.80 -11.25
N HIS A 76 1.19 -5.60 -10.28
CA HIS A 76 1.27 -4.48 -9.32
C HIS A 76 2.13 -4.79 -8.08
N GLY A 77 2.48 -6.07 -7.86
CA GLY A 77 3.36 -6.46 -6.75
C GLY A 77 2.66 -6.80 -5.43
N TYR A 78 1.36 -6.51 -5.29
CA TYR A 78 0.62 -6.70 -4.02
C TYR A 78 0.05 -8.11 -3.83
N HIS A 79 0.21 -9.02 -4.80
CA HIS A 79 -0.23 -10.40 -4.72
C HIS A 79 0.93 -11.33 -4.33
N THR A 80 1.49 -11.11 -3.15
CA THR A 80 2.73 -11.75 -2.69
C THR A 80 2.58 -13.26 -2.48
N GLU A 81 3.47 -14.04 -3.07
CA GLU A 81 3.63 -15.48 -2.86
C GLU A 81 4.93 -15.84 -2.12
N ASN A 82 5.93 -14.96 -2.14
CA ASN A 82 7.16 -15.14 -1.39
C ASN A 82 7.80 -13.79 -1.04
N TYR A 83 7.87 -13.48 0.25
CA TYR A 83 8.47 -12.26 0.76
C TYR A 83 10.01 -12.25 0.72
N ASN A 84 10.64 -13.41 0.55
CA ASN A 84 12.08 -13.54 0.73
C ASN A 84 12.87 -13.23 -0.54
N HIS A 85 12.20 -13.14 -1.69
CA HIS A 85 12.86 -12.97 -2.98
C HIS A 85 12.17 -11.96 -3.87
N VAL A 86 12.97 -11.36 -4.75
CA VAL A 86 12.51 -10.50 -5.84
C VAL A 86 11.91 -11.37 -6.94
N ASP A 87 10.76 -10.95 -7.47
CA ASP A 87 10.17 -11.60 -8.64
C ASP A 87 11.06 -11.40 -9.87
N PRO A 88 11.45 -12.49 -10.58
CA PRO A 88 12.29 -12.39 -11.77
C PRO A 88 11.72 -11.46 -12.85
N ARG A 89 10.40 -11.35 -12.95
CA ARG A 89 9.72 -10.45 -13.91
C ARG A 89 10.00 -8.99 -13.60
N PHE A 90 10.01 -8.61 -12.31
CA PHE A 90 10.38 -7.25 -11.89
C PHE A 90 11.89 -6.98 -12.00
N ALA A 91 12.72 -8.01 -11.98
CA ALA A 91 14.16 -7.87 -12.16
C ALA A 91 14.57 -7.74 -13.64
N TYR A 92 14.07 -8.64 -14.50
CA TYR A 92 14.55 -8.84 -15.87
C TYR A 92 13.52 -8.54 -16.97
N GLY A 93 12.24 -8.32 -16.63
CA GLY A 93 11.17 -8.19 -17.60
C GLY A 93 10.83 -9.49 -18.30
N GLU A 94 10.60 -9.46 -19.62
CA GLU A 94 10.36 -10.66 -20.44
C GLU A 94 11.60 -11.52 -20.63
N ASN A 95 12.79 -10.94 -20.44
CA ASN A 95 14.08 -11.61 -20.69
C ASN A 95 14.50 -12.54 -19.54
N ILE A 96 13.56 -13.31 -19.01
CA ILE A 96 13.86 -14.34 -18.01
C ILE A 96 14.55 -15.49 -18.72
N LEU A 97 15.86 -15.60 -18.54
CA LEU A 97 16.66 -16.69 -19.08
C LEU A 97 16.32 -18.01 -18.37
N ASP A 98 16.60 -19.14 -18.98
CA ASP A 98 16.31 -20.46 -18.41
C ASP A 98 17.01 -20.69 -17.06
N ASN A 99 18.19 -20.12 -16.84
CA ASN A 99 18.89 -20.15 -15.57
C ASN A 99 18.23 -19.29 -14.48
N ASN A 100 17.31 -18.36 -14.81
CA ASN A 100 16.60 -17.48 -13.88
C ASN A 100 15.18 -17.98 -13.58
N LYS A 101 14.68 -19.00 -14.31
CA LYS A 101 13.36 -19.60 -14.06
C LYS A 101 13.25 -20.29 -12.71
N GLY A 102 14.39 -20.66 -12.11
CA GLY A 102 14.46 -21.28 -10.78
C GLY A 102 14.49 -20.29 -9.62
N ASP A 103 14.39 -18.97 -9.88
CA ASP A 103 14.45 -17.94 -8.84
C ASP A 103 13.18 -17.88 -7.96
N VAL A 104 12.17 -18.72 -8.23
CA VAL A 104 11.00 -18.90 -7.36
C VAL A 104 11.31 -20.00 -6.35
N LEU A 105 11.86 -19.61 -5.21
CA LEU A 105 12.28 -20.53 -4.15
C LEU A 105 11.17 -20.75 -3.11
N ASP A 106 11.39 -21.76 -2.26
CA ASP A 106 10.55 -22.00 -1.08
C ASP A 106 10.50 -20.72 -0.21
N PRO A 107 9.31 -20.24 0.17
CA PRO A 107 9.17 -19.10 1.07
C PRO A 107 9.87 -19.23 2.44
N ASN A 108 10.37 -20.41 2.79
CA ASN A 108 11.21 -20.62 3.97
C ASN A 108 12.70 -20.37 3.71
N ASP A 109 13.13 -20.28 2.45
CA ASP A 109 14.56 -20.18 2.09
C ASP A 109 15.02 -18.73 1.99
N ILE A 110 15.22 -18.09 3.14
CA ILE A 110 15.67 -16.71 3.23
C ILE A 110 17.18 -16.53 2.99
N ASN A 111 17.97 -17.61 3.13
CA ASN A 111 19.43 -17.53 3.11
C ASN A 111 20.02 -17.59 1.70
N VAL A 112 19.20 -17.93 0.72
CA VAL A 112 19.63 -17.94 -0.69
C VAL A 112 19.49 -16.53 -1.27
N GLU A 113 20.49 -16.10 -2.01
CA GLU A 113 20.46 -14.93 -2.88
C GLU A 113 20.20 -15.39 -4.30
N THR A 114 19.08 -14.95 -4.91
CA THR A 114 18.76 -15.26 -6.32
C THR A 114 19.39 -14.24 -7.26
N GLY A 115 19.41 -14.54 -8.56
CA GLY A 115 19.83 -13.56 -9.55
C GLY A 115 18.94 -12.30 -9.54
N ALA A 116 17.64 -12.46 -9.31
CA ALA A 116 16.71 -11.36 -9.19
C ALA A 116 16.99 -10.49 -7.94
N ASP A 117 17.33 -11.10 -6.80
CA ASP A 117 17.75 -10.38 -5.59
C ASP A 117 19.01 -9.53 -5.86
N LEU A 118 19.96 -10.06 -6.63
CA LEU A 118 21.19 -9.34 -7.00
C LEU A 118 20.89 -8.13 -7.91
N VAL A 119 19.86 -8.19 -8.75
CA VAL A 119 19.42 -7.02 -9.54
C VAL A 119 18.87 -5.91 -8.65
N LEU A 120 18.10 -6.24 -7.62
CA LEU A 120 17.66 -5.23 -6.63
C LEU A 120 18.87 -4.61 -5.92
N LYS A 121 19.83 -5.41 -5.51
CA LYS A 121 21.06 -4.93 -4.87
C LYS A 121 21.84 -3.99 -5.80
N GLU A 122 21.98 -4.34 -7.08
CA GLU A 122 22.58 -3.45 -8.09
C GLU A 122 21.81 -2.14 -8.23
N LEU A 123 20.45 -2.19 -8.27
CA LEU A 123 19.62 -0.99 -8.33
C LEU A 123 19.85 -0.08 -7.14
N VAL A 124 19.93 -0.62 -5.93
CA VAL A 124 20.22 0.14 -4.71
C VAL A 124 21.60 0.80 -4.80
N GLU A 125 22.62 0.06 -5.22
CA GLU A 125 23.97 0.57 -5.41
C GLU A 125 24.03 1.71 -6.45
N GLU A 126 23.33 1.54 -7.58
CA GLU A 126 23.25 2.55 -8.65
C GLU A 126 22.46 3.80 -8.23
N CYS A 127 21.43 3.65 -7.39
CA CYS A 127 20.76 4.78 -6.75
C CYS A 127 21.76 5.56 -5.87
N HIS A 128 22.47 4.87 -4.96
CA HIS A 128 23.38 5.51 -4.02
C HIS A 128 24.58 6.19 -4.71
N LYS A 129 25.11 5.61 -5.82
CA LYS A 129 26.16 6.26 -6.65
C LYS A 129 25.72 7.62 -7.21
N ARG A 130 24.41 7.83 -7.35
CA ARG A 130 23.80 9.09 -7.85
C ARG A 130 23.25 9.98 -6.74
N ASP A 131 23.55 9.72 -5.48
CA ASP A 131 22.93 10.37 -4.32
C ASP A 131 21.39 10.29 -4.38
N LEU A 132 20.85 9.19 -4.83
CA LEU A 132 19.44 8.83 -4.74
C LEU A 132 19.25 7.85 -3.59
N LYS A 133 18.29 8.13 -2.72
CA LYS A 133 17.81 7.17 -1.72
C LYS A 133 16.76 6.26 -2.33
N ILE A 134 16.46 5.14 -1.67
CA ILE A 134 15.48 4.18 -2.16
C ILE A 134 14.53 3.73 -1.05
N MET A 135 13.24 3.74 -1.35
CA MET A 135 12.14 3.27 -0.50
C MET A 135 11.52 2.03 -1.12
N MET A 136 11.31 1.00 -0.32
CA MET A 136 10.54 -0.17 -0.71
C MET A 136 9.12 -0.13 -0.18
N ASP A 137 8.25 -0.88 -0.82
CA ASP A 137 6.89 -1.16 -0.37
C ASP A 137 6.86 -2.47 0.44
N PHE A 138 6.20 -2.48 1.59
CA PHE A 138 6.05 -3.63 2.47
C PHE A 138 4.57 -3.95 2.64
N VAL A 139 4.17 -5.19 2.33
CA VAL A 139 2.78 -5.65 2.27
C VAL A 139 2.48 -6.63 3.42
N PRO A 140 2.35 -6.18 4.69
CA PRO A 140 2.24 -7.08 5.84
C PRO A 140 0.83 -7.61 6.06
N ASN A 141 -0.21 -7.06 5.42
CA ASN A 141 -1.59 -7.36 5.75
C ASN A 141 -2.07 -8.70 5.21
N HIS A 142 -1.64 -9.12 4.03
CA HIS A 142 -2.16 -10.27 3.32
C HIS A 142 -1.12 -10.94 2.42
N VAL A 143 -1.44 -12.15 1.98
CA VAL A 143 -0.73 -12.86 0.91
C VAL A 143 -1.70 -13.16 -0.22
N TYR A 144 -1.22 -13.67 -1.36
CA TYR A 144 -2.12 -14.19 -2.38
C TYR A 144 -2.57 -15.63 -2.04
N MET A 145 -3.76 -16.01 -2.48
CA MET A 145 -4.38 -17.32 -2.16
C MET A 145 -3.56 -18.54 -2.61
N THR A 146 -2.63 -18.35 -3.56
CA THR A 146 -1.71 -19.42 -3.99
C THR A 146 -0.42 -19.47 -3.18
N HIS A 147 -0.22 -18.58 -2.21
CA HIS A 147 0.93 -18.62 -1.30
C HIS A 147 1.05 -20.01 -0.65
N PRO A 148 2.22 -20.66 -0.68
CA PRO A 148 2.39 -22.05 -0.20
C PRO A 148 1.89 -22.27 1.23
N PHE A 149 2.12 -21.32 2.14
CA PHE A 149 1.68 -21.43 3.54
C PHE A 149 0.16 -21.34 3.67
N PHE A 150 -0.50 -20.52 2.86
CA PHE A 150 -1.97 -20.46 2.87
C PHE A 150 -2.58 -21.72 2.26
N LYS A 151 -2.01 -22.22 1.14
CA LYS A 151 -2.45 -23.51 0.54
C LYS A 151 -2.36 -24.66 1.52
N ASP A 152 -1.26 -24.76 2.28
CA ASP A 152 -1.12 -25.79 3.30
C ASP A 152 -2.13 -25.56 4.44
N ALA A 153 -2.27 -24.32 4.91
CA ALA A 153 -3.17 -23.97 6.01
C ALA A 153 -4.65 -24.24 5.69
N ILE A 154 -5.13 -23.95 4.48
CA ILE A 154 -6.54 -24.13 4.11
C ILE A 154 -6.88 -25.61 3.88
N ASN A 155 -5.94 -26.39 3.34
CA ASN A 155 -6.15 -27.81 3.00
C ASN A 155 -5.84 -28.76 4.17
N ASN A 156 -5.18 -28.30 5.22
CA ASN A 156 -4.75 -29.13 6.35
C ASN A 156 -4.99 -28.42 7.69
N GLU A 157 -6.02 -28.86 8.44
CA GLU A 157 -6.33 -28.31 9.76
C GLU A 157 -5.16 -28.43 10.78
N LYS A 158 -4.27 -29.39 10.56
CA LYS A 158 -3.06 -29.63 11.41
C LYS A 158 -1.82 -28.94 10.87
N SER A 159 -1.96 -28.10 9.83
CA SER A 159 -0.84 -27.33 9.29
C SER A 159 -0.22 -26.46 10.38
N LYS A 160 1.11 -26.42 10.42
CA LYS A 160 1.85 -25.48 11.27
C LYS A 160 1.55 -24.01 10.91
N TYR A 161 1.04 -23.74 9.71
CA TYR A 161 0.65 -22.42 9.24
C TYR A 161 -0.83 -22.09 9.51
N ARG A 162 -1.60 -22.99 10.17
CA ARG A 162 -3.03 -22.77 10.40
C ARG A 162 -3.29 -21.46 11.14
N ASP A 163 -2.55 -21.14 12.18
CA ASP A 163 -2.68 -19.95 12.99
C ASP A 163 -2.02 -18.71 12.38
N TRP A 164 -1.43 -18.83 11.18
CA TRP A 164 -0.92 -17.69 10.42
C TRP A 164 -2.04 -16.89 9.77
N PHE A 165 -3.25 -17.47 9.67
CA PHE A 165 -4.44 -16.90 9.05
C PHE A 165 -5.62 -17.01 10.01
N PHE A 166 -6.71 -16.31 9.68
CA PHE A 166 -7.93 -16.35 10.47
C PHE A 166 -8.97 -17.23 9.77
N PHE A 167 -9.26 -18.39 10.31
CA PHE A 167 -10.27 -19.33 9.79
C PHE A 167 -11.48 -19.43 10.69
N LYS A 168 -12.68 -19.55 10.10
CA LYS A 168 -13.94 -19.88 10.76
C LYS A 168 -14.54 -21.12 10.07
N LYS A 169 -14.87 -22.15 10.85
CA LYS A 169 -15.55 -23.32 10.33
C LYS A 169 -17.00 -22.96 9.98
N ASN A 170 -17.45 -23.36 8.78
CA ASN A 170 -18.82 -23.16 8.39
C ASN A 170 -19.70 -24.20 9.08
N GLU A 171 -20.69 -23.75 9.86
CA GLU A 171 -21.69 -24.67 10.44
C GLU A 171 -22.46 -25.36 9.30
N LYS A 172 -22.50 -26.71 9.32
CA LYS A 172 -23.27 -27.48 8.34
C LYS A 172 -24.76 -27.15 8.51
N LYS A 173 -25.48 -26.99 7.42
CA LYS A 173 -26.93 -26.75 7.42
C LYS A 173 -27.75 -27.88 8.04
N GLU A 174 -27.13 -29.05 8.29
CA GLU A 174 -27.81 -30.23 8.85
C GLU A 174 -28.41 -29.94 10.24
N GLU A 175 -27.80 -29.09 11.06
CA GLU A 175 -28.40 -28.71 12.36
C GLU A 175 -29.60 -27.75 12.26
N LYS A 176 -29.78 -27.05 11.15
CA LYS A 176 -30.98 -26.19 10.94
C LYS A 176 -32.18 -26.99 10.52
N GLU A 177 -32.00 -28.05 9.73
CA GLU A 177 -33.09 -28.91 9.32
C GLU A 177 -33.62 -29.81 10.45
N GLU A 178 -32.76 -30.21 11.40
CA GLU A 178 -33.20 -30.93 12.59
C GLU A 178 -33.94 -30.01 13.58
N LYS A 179 -33.49 -28.77 13.79
CA LYS A 179 -34.18 -27.80 14.66
C LYS A 179 -35.50 -27.30 14.10
N GLU A 180 -35.66 -27.25 12.76
CA GLU A 180 -36.96 -26.92 12.15
C GLU A 180 -38.01 -28.09 12.23
N LYS A 181 -37.53 -29.31 12.44
CA LYS A 181 -38.43 -30.47 12.65
C LYS A 181 -38.87 -30.67 14.09
N GLU A 182 -38.11 -30.21 15.07
CA GLU A 182 -38.45 -30.29 16.49
C GLU A 182 -39.19 -29.05 17.05
N GLY A 183 -39.28 -27.97 16.29
CA GLY A 183 -39.82 -26.67 16.72
C GLY A 183 -41.31 -26.42 16.46
N LYS A 184 -42.16 -27.44 16.49
CA LYS A 184 -43.64 -27.27 16.58
C LYS A 184 -44.11 -27.83 17.92
N ASP A 185 -43.83 -27.10 18.99
CA ASP A 185 -44.70 -26.92 20.12
C ASP A 185 -44.00 -26.11 21.22
N GLU A 186 -44.84 -25.24 21.82
CA GLU A 186 -44.60 -24.47 23.05
C GLU A 186 -44.00 -23.04 22.96
N LYS A 187 -44.95 -22.12 23.07
CA LYS A 187 -44.76 -20.74 23.53
C LYS A 187 -44.32 -20.72 24.97
N GLY A 188 -43.21 -20.01 25.26
CA GLY A 188 -42.81 -19.70 26.61
C GLY A 188 -41.73 -18.57 26.61
N GLU A 189 -42.17 -17.38 26.95
CA GLU A 189 -41.31 -16.22 27.16
C GLU A 189 -40.27 -16.49 28.25
N LYS A 190 -38.99 -16.33 27.92
CA LYS A 190 -37.94 -15.96 28.88
C LYS A 190 -36.90 -15.09 28.16
N GLU A 191 -36.92 -13.80 28.47
CA GLU A 191 -35.82 -12.90 28.21
C GLU A 191 -34.56 -13.40 28.94
N HIS A 192 -33.58 -13.81 28.15
CA HIS A 192 -32.21 -13.92 28.63
C HIS A 192 -31.38 -12.91 27.90
N ILE A 193 -30.94 -11.87 28.62
CA ILE A 193 -29.89 -10.97 28.22
C ILE A 193 -28.64 -11.81 27.97
N LYS A 194 -28.33 -12.06 26.71
CA LYS A 194 -27.03 -12.59 26.29
C LYS A 194 -26.10 -11.39 26.11
N GLU A 195 -25.06 -11.32 26.92
CA GLU A 195 -23.88 -10.52 26.59
C GLU A 195 -23.39 -10.93 25.20
N GLU A 196 -23.64 -10.10 24.20
CA GLU A 196 -23.06 -10.24 22.89
C GLU A 196 -21.55 -9.94 22.99
N LYS A 197 -20.75 -11.00 23.10
CA LYS A 197 -19.37 -10.93 22.68
C LYS A 197 -19.38 -10.72 21.17
N ASN A 198 -19.27 -9.45 20.75
CA ASN A 198 -19.06 -9.08 19.35
C ASN A 198 -17.78 -9.74 18.83
N ASN A 199 -17.92 -10.92 18.25
CA ASN A 199 -16.83 -11.59 17.58
C ASN A 199 -16.73 -10.95 16.20
N VAL A 200 -15.63 -10.26 15.90
CA VAL A 200 -15.37 -9.57 14.65
C VAL A 200 -15.64 -10.46 13.42
N LEU A 201 -15.45 -11.79 13.58
CA LEU A 201 -15.75 -12.78 12.54
C LEU A 201 -17.24 -12.91 12.17
N ASP A 202 -18.18 -12.47 13.02
CA ASP A 202 -19.63 -12.60 12.76
C ASP A 202 -20.17 -11.50 11.83
N ASN A 203 -19.41 -10.41 11.63
CA ASN A 203 -19.78 -9.28 10.79
C ASN A 203 -19.23 -9.34 9.35
N ILE A 204 -18.54 -10.42 8.97
CA ILE A 204 -17.96 -10.56 7.64
C ILE A 204 -19.01 -11.05 6.65
N LYS A 205 -19.39 -10.19 5.72
CA LYS A 205 -20.15 -10.61 4.53
C LYS A 205 -19.21 -11.37 3.59
N VAL A 206 -19.24 -12.70 3.66
CA VAL A 206 -18.55 -13.55 2.68
C VAL A 206 -19.25 -13.42 1.34
N VAL A 207 -18.55 -12.84 0.36
CA VAL A 207 -18.98 -12.93 -1.04
C VAL A 207 -18.50 -14.28 -1.56
N PRO A 208 -19.38 -15.19 -2.00
CA PRO A 208 -18.95 -16.48 -2.52
C PRO A 208 -18.09 -16.27 -3.77
N SER A 209 -16.85 -16.75 -3.75
CA SER A 209 -16.09 -16.84 -5.00
C SER A 209 -16.74 -17.89 -5.91
N LYS A 210 -16.80 -17.62 -7.20
CA LYS A 210 -17.24 -18.58 -8.23
C LYS A 210 -16.20 -19.67 -8.52
N VAL A 211 -15.47 -20.11 -7.51
CA VAL A 211 -14.51 -21.19 -7.63
C VAL A 211 -15.09 -22.38 -6.90
N ASP A 212 -15.56 -23.36 -7.69
CA ASP A 212 -16.16 -24.64 -7.35
C ASP A 212 -17.47 -24.61 -6.55
N GLU A 213 -18.48 -25.35 -7.06
CA GLU A 213 -19.84 -25.47 -6.53
C GLU A 213 -19.95 -26.18 -5.16
N GLU A 214 -18.84 -26.64 -4.59
CA GLU A 214 -18.78 -27.14 -3.21
C GLU A 214 -18.48 -25.97 -2.26
N LYS A 215 -19.40 -25.71 -1.32
CA LYS A 215 -19.22 -24.72 -0.27
C LYS A 215 -17.94 -25.02 0.48
N PRO A 216 -16.99 -24.06 0.58
CA PRO A 216 -15.77 -24.28 1.33
C PRO A 216 -16.13 -24.67 2.77
N GLU A 217 -15.44 -25.66 3.32
CA GLU A 217 -15.61 -26.10 4.71
C GLU A 217 -15.29 -24.99 5.72
N TYR A 218 -14.45 -24.03 5.29
CA TYR A 218 -14.01 -22.88 6.08
C TYR A 218 -14.20 -21.57 5.32
N THR A 219 -14.53 -20.53 6.07
CA THR A 219 -14.33 -19.14 5.65
C THR A 219 -13.06 -18.58 6.31
N TYR A 220 -12.50 -17.53 5.76
CA TYR A 220 -11.32 -16.86 6.31
C TYR A 220 -11.39 -15.34 6.09
N LEU A 221 -10.65 -14.61 6.92
CA LEU A 221 -10.49 -13.17 6.72
C LEU A 221 -9.64 -12.89 5.49
N ALA A 222 -10.05 -11.87 4.71
CA ALA A 222 -9.36 -11.42 3.52
C ALA A 222 -9.29 -9.89 3.47
N PHE A 223 -8.29 -9.36 2.78
CA PHE A 223 -8.14 -7.92 2.54
C PHE A 223 -9.38 -7.37 1.82
N LEU A 224 -10.08 -6.41 2.43
CA LEU A 224 -11.31 -5.79 1.90
C LEU A 224 -12.35 -6.79 1.37
N GLY A 225 -12.38 -8.02 1.88
CA GLY A 225 -13.28 -9.09 1.42
C GLY A 225 -12.88 -9.75 0.10
N PHE A 226 -11.71 -9.43 -0.47
CA PHE A 226 -11.17 -10.11 -1.64
C PHE A 226 -10.61 -11.47 -1.23
N LEU A 227 -11.33 -12.55 -1.51
CA LEU A 227 -10.97 -13.91 -1.07
C LEU A 227 -9.65 -14.43 -1.63
N ASP A 228 -9.17 -13.85 -2.71
CA ASP A 228 -7.83 -14.13 -3.26
C ASP A 228 -6.69 -13.51 -2.43
N LEU A 229 -7.01 -12.68 -1.43
CA LEU A 229 -6.06 -11.99 -0.56
C LEU A 229 -6.25 -12.33 0.93
N PRO A 230 -6.00 -13.60 1.35
CA PRO A 230 -6.14 -14.03 2.73
C PRO A 230 -5.25 -13.22 3.68
N LYS A 231 -5.85 -12.77 4.78
CA LYS A 231 -5.22 -11.88 5.77
C LYS A 231 -4.26 -12.65 6.68
N LEU A 232 -3.08 -12.08 6.89
CA LEU A 232 -2.07 -12.58 7.83
C LEU A 232 -2.45 -12.22 9.28
N ASN A 233 -2.25 -13.17 10.18
CA ASN A 233 -2.38 -12.98 11.62
C ASN A 233 -1.07 -12.43 12.21
N LEU A 234 -0.90 -11.12 12.24
CA LEU A 234 0.32 -10.50 12.79
C LEU A 234 0.48 -10.69 14.31
N LYS A 235 -0.53 -11.18 15.04
CA LYS A 235 -0.36 -11.57 16.44
C LYS A 235 0.42 -12.87 16.61
N ASN A 236 0.50 -13.70 15.56
CA ASN A 236 1.31 -14.90 15.54
C ASN A 236 2.80 -14.53 15.44
N LYS A 237 3.60 -15.03 16.39
CA LYS A 237 5.04 -14.71 16.50
C LYS A 237 5.87 -15.22 15.32
N GLU A 238 5.46 -16.33 14.72
CA GLU A 238 6.16 -16.88 13.55
C GLU A 238 5.91 -16.02 12.32
N VAL A 239 4.69 -15.47 12.14
CA VAL A 239 4.38 -14.48 11.11
C VAL A 239 5.22 -13.23 11.31
N GLN A 240 5.28 -12.70 12.56
CA GLN A 240 6.14 -11.55 12.87
C GLN A 240 7.59 -11.84 12.48
N GLN A 241 8.15 -12.96 12.90
CA GLN A 241 9.54 -13.31 12.63
C GLN A 241 9.82 -13.51 11.14
N HIS A 242 8.89 -14.11 10.40
CA HIS A 242 8.99 -14.26 8.94
C HIS A 242 9.07 -12.90 8.25
N LEU A 243 8.16 -11.98 8.55
CA LEU A 243 8.13 -10.63 7.98
C LEU A 243 9.34 -9.80 8.40
N ILE A 244 9.79 -9.90 9.66
CA ILE A 244 11.01 -9.23 10.14
C ILE A 244 12.22 -9.71 9.34
N ASN A 245 12.41 -11.02 9.22
CA ASN A 245 13.57 -11.59 8.54
C ASN A 245 13.61 -11.18 7.08
N SER A 246 12.48 -11.25 6.39
CA SER A 246 12.33 -10.83 4.99
C SER A 246 12.67 -9.35 4.81
N THR A 247 12.13 -8.48 5.64
CA THR A 247 12.42 -7.04 5.61
C THR A 247 13.89 -6.77 5.87
N LEU A 248 14.49 -7.41 6.90
CA LEU A 248 15.91 -7.26 7.24
C LEU A 248 16.83 -7.68 6.09
N LYS A 249 16.45 -8.70 5.29
CA LYS A 249 17.22 -9.11 4.10
C LYS A 249 17.40 -7.95 3.14
N PHE A 250 16.32 -7.28 2.76
CA PHE A 250 16.37 -6.18 1.79
C PHE A 250 16.96 -4.89 2.37
N LEU A 251 16.76 -4.62 3.66
CA LEU A 251 17.44 -3.49 4.34
C LEU A 251 18.97 -3.67 4.35
N LYS A 252 19.48 -4.90 4.40
CA LYS A 252 20.92 -5.18 4.27
C LYS A 252 21.46 -4.86 2.88
N TYR A 253 20.62 -4.81 1.84
CA TYR A 253 21.02 -4.34 0.51
C TYR A 253 21.18 -2.82 0.43
N GLY A 254 20.70 -2.09 1.46
CA GLY A 254 20.84 -0.64 1.55
C GLY A 254 19.56 0.13 1.29
N ILE A 255 18.40 -0.51 1.35
CA ILE A 255 17.11 0.19 1.30
C ILE A 255 17.05 1.21 2.45
N ASP A 256 16.67 2.46 2.15
CA ASP A 256 16.76 3.60 3.07
C ASP A 256 15.44 3.87 3.82
N ALA A 257 14.29 3.49 3.26
CA ALA A 257 12.98 3.70 3.87
C ALA A 257 11.98 2.61 3.47
N VAL A 258 10.89 2.49 4.22
CA VAL A 258 9.82 1.51 4.00
C VAL A 258 8.46 2.20 4.00
N ARG A 259 7.67 2.01 2.96
CA ARG A 259 6.22 2.29 2.96
C ARG A 259 5.49 1.01 3.35
N ILE A 260 4.54 1.11 4.27
CA ILE A 260 3.70 0.00 4.72
C ILE A 260 2.36 0.09 3.99
N ASP A 261 2.09 -0.92 3.18
CA ASP A 261 0.81 -1.11 2.52
C ASP A 261 -0.30 -1.34 3.55
N HIS A 262 -1.43 -0.66 3.37
CA HIS A 262 -2.66 -0.84 4.16
C HIS A 262 -2.40 -0.99 5.66
N CYS A 263 -1.69 -0.03 6.28
CA CYS A 263 -1.28 -0.11 7.68
C CYS A 263 -2.44 -0.18 8.69
N VAL A 264 -3.67 0.05 8.24
CA VAL A 264 -4.89 -0.01 9.04
C VAL A 264 -5.44 -1.43 9.20
N GLY A 265 -5.07 -2.35 8.31
CA GLY A 265 -5.53 -3.74 8.35
C GLY A 265 -4.87 -4.58 9.44
N PRO A 266 -3.54 -4.58 9.59
CA PRO A 266 -2.83 -5.30 10.63
C PRO A 266 -3.18 -4.81 12.04
N ASP A 267 -3.04 -5.70 13.04
CA ASP A 267 -3.08 -5.28 14.45
C ASP A 267 -1.97 -4.25 14.72
N PRO A 268 -2.30 -3.03 15.22
CA PRO A 268 -1.32 -1.95 15.36
C PRO A 268 -0.17 -2.27 16.33
N GLU A 269 -0.44 -2.98 17.42
CA GLU A 269 0.60 -3.34 18.39
C GLU A 269 1.52 -4.41 17.82
N ALA A 270 0.98 -5.37 17.06
CA ALA A 270 1.79 -6.37 16.37
C ALA A 270 2.68 -5.73 15.30
N LEU A 271 2.15 -4.77 14.54
CA LEU A 271 2.92 -4.01 13.56
C LEU A 271 4.04 -3.20 14.23
N LYS A 272 3.74 -2.54 15.35
CA LYS A 272 4.71 -1.80 16.16
C LYS A 272 5.84 -2.72 16.68
N ILE A 273 5.52 -3.96 17.10
CA ILE A 273 6.52 -4.95 17.52
C ILE A 273 7.46 -5.27 16.36
N ILE A 274 6.92 -5.53 15.16
CA ILE A 274 7.72 -5.81 13.94
C ILE A 274 8.68 -4.66 13.67
N ILE A 275 8.17 -3.42 13.62
CA ILE A 275 8.98 -2.21 13.35
C ILE A 275 10.05 -2.03 14.42
N SER A 276 9.70 -2.17 15.70
CA SER A 276 10.64 -2.01 16.81
C SER A 276 11.78 -3.02 16.72
N LYS A 277 11.49 -4.27 16.34
CA LYS A 277 12.50 -5.30 16.14
C LYS A 277 13.44 -5.00 14.97
N ILE A 278 12.92 -4.45 13.89
CA ILE A 278 13.73 -4.03 12.74
C ILE A 278 14.61 -2.83 13.15
N HIS A 279 14.08 -1.89 13.92
CA HIS A 279 14.82 -0.73 14.41
C HIS A 279 15.96 -1.09 15.36
N GLU A 280 15.97 -2.25 16.03
CA GLU A 280 17.14 -2.71 16.78
C GLU A 280 18.41 -2.81 15.90
N THR A 281 18.23 -3.11 14.59
CA THR A 281 19.33 -3.23 13.62
C THR A 281 19.45 -2.00 12.71
N PHE A 282 18.31 -1.43 12.29
CA PHE A 282 18.22 -0.32 11.35
C PHE A 282 17.44 0.87 11.94
N PRO A 283 17.97 1.55 12.99
CA PRO A 283 17.23 2.56 13.75
C PRO A 283 16.88 3.82 12.96
N LYS A 284 17.56 4.08 11.81
CA LYS A 284 17.36 5.27 10.98
C LYS A 284 16.48 5.04 9.75
N VAL A 285 15.96 3.84 9.56
CA VAL A 285 15.03 3.52 8.47
C VAL A 285 13.60 3.86 8.91
N PRO A 286 12.94 4.87 8.34
CA PRO A 286 11.57 5.19 8.69
C PRO A 286 10.58 4.21 8.07
N PHE A 287 9.53 3.88 8.82
CA PHE A 287 8.37 3.11 8.39
C PHE A 287 7.17 4.04 8.26
N ILE A 288 6.73 4.28 7.02
CA ILE A 288 5.67 5.23 6.67
C ILE A 288 4.44 4.45 6.22
N GLY A 289 3.35 4.54 6.98
CA GLY A 289 2.12 3.78 6.74
C GLY A 289 1.22 4.41 5.70
N GLU A 290 0.50 3.56 4.98
CA GLU A 290 -0.63 3.98 4.16
C GLU A 290 -1.92 3.85 4.96
N LEU A 291 -2.56 4.98 5.23
CA LEU A 291 -3.89 5.07 5.80
C LEU A 291 -4.83 5.64 4.74
N LEU A 292 -5.14 4.84 3.70
CA LEU A 292 -6.11 5.23 2.69
C LEU A 292 -7.53 5.10 3.26
N PRO A 293 -8.32 6.17 3.33
CA PRO A 293 -9.62 6.13 4.01
C PRO A 293 -10.73 5.44 3.20
N ILE A 294 -10.57 5.31 1.88
CA ILE A 294 -11.61 4.79 0.99
C ILE A 294 -11.81 3.28 1.23
N GLY A 295 -13.07 2.87 1.44
CA GLY A 295 -13.42 1.47 1.66
C GLY A 295 -13.08 0.91 3.04
N ILE A 296 -12.49 1.70 3.91
CA ILE A 296 -12.10 1.26 5.28
C ILE A 296 -13.33 0.85 6.09
N SER A 297 -14.44 1.60 5.98
CA SER A 297 -15.66 1.36 6.77
C SER A 297 -16.26 -0.02 6.56
N SER A 298 -16.04 -0.63 5.40
CA SER A 298 -16.66 -1.91 5.05
C SER A 298 -15.89 -3.14 5.58
N HIS A 299 -14.60 -3.01 5.95
CA HIS A 299 -13.72 -4.17 6.14
C HIS A 299 -12.63 -4.02 7.21
N SER A 300 -12.56 -2.87 7.91
CA SER A 300 -11.50 -2.65 8.89
C SER A 300 -11.83 -3.26 10.25
N GLU A 301 -10.92 -4.09 10.73
CA GLU A 301 -11.06 -4.78 12.00
C GLU A 301 -10.43 -4.05 13.18
N THR A 302 -9.41 -3.25 12.93
CA THR A 302 -8.62 -2.67 14.01
C THR A 302 -7.95 -1.36 13.61
N ILE A 303 -8.73 -0.30 13.52
CA ILE A 303 -8.13 1.04 13.51
C ILE A 303 -8.11 1.54 14.94
N LEU A 304 -6.96 1.97 15.43
CA LEU A 304 -6.68 2.43 16.78
C LEU A 304 -7.86 3.20 17.42
N GLY A 305 -8.76 2.47 18.10
CA GLY A 305 -9.90 3.02 18.81
C GLY A 305 -11.01 3.63 17.95
N ALA A 306 -11.03 3.42 16.64
CA ALA A 306 -12.16 3.81 15.79
C ALA A 306 -13.19 2.68 15.72
N THR A 307 -14.48 3.06 15.83
CA THR A 307 -15.59 2.14 15.61
C THR A 307 -15.95 2.07 14.13
N LEU A 308 -16.70 1.04 13.72
CA LEU A 308 -17.25 0.96 12.36
C LEU A 308 -18.13 2.17 12.00
N GLU A 309 -18.86 2.71 12.99
CA GLU A 309 -19.67 3.92 12.81
C GLU A 309 -18.80 5.15 12.55
N ASP A 310 -17.65 5.25 13.24
CA ASP A 310 -16.69 6.31 12.99
C ASP A 310 -16.11 6.23 11.59
N LEU A 311 -15.78 5.03 11.12
CA LEU A 311 -15.19 4.82 9.80
C LEU A 311 -16.14 5.11 8.65
N LYS A 312 -17.46 4.91 8.86
CA LYS A 312 -18.48 5.29 7.86
C LYS A 312 -18.49 6.80 7.56
N LYS A 313 -17.96 7.64 8.45
CA LYS A 313 -17.79 9.07 8.19
C LYS A 313 -16.82 9.36 7.05
N LEU A 314 -15.98 8.39 6.69
CA LEU A 314 -15.02 8.48 5.59
C LEU A 314 -15.54 7.93 4.25
N ASP A 315 -16.78 7.43 4.20
CA ASP A 315 -17.39 6.93 2.96
C ASP A 315 -17.67 8.07 1.97
N GLU A 316 -17.85 9.30 2.48
CA GLU A 316 -17.95 10.53 1.69
C GLU A 316 -16.86 11.51 2.13
N ILE A 317 -16.04 11.95 1.19
CA ILE A 317 -14.93 12.89 1.47
C ILE A 317 -15.44 14.33 1.38
N ASP A 318 -15.61 14.95 2.55
CA ASP A 318 -15.91 16.37 2.74
C ASP A 318 -15.01 16.97 3.83
N LEU A 319 -15.18 18.27 4.13
CA LEU A 319 -14.39 18.94 5.16
C LEU A 319 -14.57 18.35 6.58
N ASN A 320 -15.71 17.72 6.89
CA ASN A 320 -15.94 17.13 8.21
C ASN A 320 -15.28 15.75 8.31
N SER A 321 -15.42 14.94 7.26
CA SER A 321 -14.73 13.65 7.19
C SER A 321 -13.21 13.81 7.21
N LEU A 322 -12.67 14.85 6.57
CA LEU A 322 -11.22 15.13 6.59
C LEU A 322 -10.74 15.55 7.99
N LYS A 323 -11.53 16.28 8.78
CA LYS A 323 -11.18 16.56 10.18
C LYS A 323 -11.14 15.28 11.02
N PHE A 324 -12.05 14.35 10.76
CA PHE A 324 -12.03 13.04 11.40
C PHE A 324 -10.82 12.20 10.93
N LEU A 325 -10.48 12.25 9.64
CA LEU A 325 -9.29 11.61 9.12
C LEU A 325 -8.01 12.14 9.80
N ASP A 326 -7.91 13.46 10.00
CA ASP A 326 -6.79 14.08 10.73
C ASP A 326 -6.66 13.52 12.15
N GLU A 327 -7.80 13.36 12.86
CA GLU A 327 -7.82 12.77 14.20
C GLU A 327 -7.39 11.29 14.18
N LEU A 328 -7.81 10.55 13.16
CA LEU A 328 -7.46 9.16 12.98
C LEU A 328 -5.96 9.00 12.69
N MET A 329 -5.41 9.82 11.79
CA MET A 329 -3.97 9.84 11.48
C MET A 329 -3.13 10.15 12.72
N LEU A 330 -3.55 11.08 13.58
CA LEU A 330 -2.85 11.41 14.82
C LEU A 330 -2.73 10.23 15.79
N ARG A 331 -3.65 9.25 15.75
CA ARG A 331 -3.59 8.05 16.60
C ARG A 331 -2.41 7.14 16.26
N TYR A 332 -1.82 7.28 15.06
CA TYR A 332 -0.65 6.52 14.63
C TYR A 332 0.68 7.14 15.09
N VAL A 333 0.67 8.36 15.63
CA VAL A 333 1.87 8.97 16.22
C VAL A 333 2.38 8.11 17.39
N GLY A 334 3.63 7.64 17.26
CA GLY A 334 4.25 6.72 18.24
C GLY A 334 4.01 5.23 17.97
N ASN A 335 3.20 4.88 16.96
CA ASN A 335 3.09 3.52 16.44
C ASN A 335 3.89 3.33 15.15
N LEU A 336 3.89 4.35 14.29
CA LEU A 336 4.67 4.43 13.06
C LEU A 336 5.60 5.64 13.10
N ASP A 337 6.55 5.71 12.17
CA ASP A 337 7.44 6.87 12.02
C ASP A 337 6.82 7.98 11.18
N GLY A 338 5.81 7.64 10.38
CA GLY A 338 5.05 8.57 9.56
C GLY A 338 3.87 7.93 8.85
N LEU A 339 3.13 8.75 8.11
CA LEU A 339 2.03 8.32 7.24
C LEU A 339 2.12 9.01 5.88
N LEU A 340 1.58 8.36 4.84
CA LEU A 340 1.14 9.03 3.63
C LEU A 340 0.04 10.03 4.02
N ASP A 341 0.18 11.27 3.58
CA ASP A 341 -0.70 12.35 4.00
C ASP A 341 -1.94 12.46 3.11
N PHE A 342 -2.89 11.55 3.34
CA PHE A 342 -4.16 11.56 2.59
C PHE A 342 -5.05 12.75 2.95
N SER A 343 -4.98 13.30 4.16
CA SER A 343 -5.69 14.53 4.48
C SER A 343 -5.23 15.66 3.56
N PHE A 344 -3.92 15.85 3.41
CA PHE A 344 -3.37 16.84 2.49
C PHE A 344 -3.85 16.59 1.05
N GLN A 345 -3.78 15.35 0.56
CA GLN A 345 -4.22 14.99 -0.78
C GLN A 345 -5.70 15.37 -1.00
N PHE A 346 -6.57 15.05 -0.05
CA PHE A 346 -8.01 15.30 -0.19
C PHE A 346 -8.36 16.79 -0.06
N TYR A 347 -7.64 17.58 0.76
CA TYR A 347 -7.82 19.04 0.74
C TYR A 347 -7.47 19.62 -0.64
N VAL A 348 -6.40 19.14 -1.26
CA VAL A 348 -6.07 19.52 -2.66
C VAL A 348 -7.15 19.04 -3.62
N ASP A 349 -7.74 17.87 -3.42
CA ASP A 349 -8.84 17.34 -4.24
C ASP A 349 -10.09 18.22 -4.18
N LEU A 350 -10.53 18.61 -3.00
CA LEU A 350 -11.67 19.51 -2.83
C LEU A 350 -11.41 20.84 -3.57
N PHE A 351 -10.17 21.34 -3.53
CA PHE A 351 -9.79 22.54 -4.25
C PHE A 351 -9.83 22.36 -5.78
N VAL A 352 -9.22 21.29 -6.33
CA VAL A 352 -9.18 21.09 -7.79
C VAL A 352 -10.56 20.73 -8.37
N LYS A 353 -11.46 20.15 -7.56
CA LYS A 353 -12.86 19.92 -7.92
C LYS A 353 -13.69 21.21 -7.87
N GLY A 354 -13.20 22.27 -7.22
CA GLY A 354 -13.91 23.54 -7.03
C GLY A 354 -14.93 23.52 -5.89
N GLU A 355 -14.86 22.57 -4.98
CA GLU A 355 -15.71 22.43 -3.79
C GLU A 355 -15.30 23.44 -2.70
N ILE A 356 -14.02 23.79 -2.66
CA ILE A 356 -13.46 24.87 -1.85
C ILE A 356 -12.58 25.79 -2.72
N ASP A 357 -12.47 27.05 -2.33
CA ASP A 357 -11.54 27.97 -3.00
C ASP A 357 -10.10 27.82 -2.48
N GLU A 358 -9.15 28.45 -3.17
CA GLU A 358 -7.72 28.38 -2.85
C GLU A 358 -7.41 28.91 -1.44
N LYS A 359 -8.12 29.96 -0.99
CA LYS A 359 -7.95 30.53 0.36
C LYS A 359 -8.35 29.49 1.41
N LYS A 360 -9.53 28.90 1.26
CA LYS A 360 -10.05 27.87 2.18
C LYS A 360 -9.16 26.64 2.20
N CYS A 361 -8.68 26.19 1.04
CA CYS A 361 -7.71 25.09 0.95
C CYS A 361 -6.44 25.37 1.75
N ASN A 362 -5.84 26.56 1.59
CA ASN A 362 -4.66 26.96 2.34
C ASN A 362 -4.92 27.02 3.87
N GLU A 363 -6.08 27.50 4.28
CA GLU A 363 -6.49 27.56 5.69
C GLU A 363 -6.58 26.14 6.30
N GLU A 364 -7.31 25.23 5.64
CA GLU A 364 -7.50 23.87 6.13
C GLU A 364 -6.17 23.07 6.19
N ILE A 365 -5.34 23.17 5.14
CA ILE A 365 -4.01 22.54 5.15
C ILE A 365 -3.13 23.12 6.27
N THR A 366 -3.16 24.43 6.51
CA THR A 366 -2.42 25.05 7.62
C THR A 366 -2.89 24.51 8.96
N GLU A 367 -4.20 24.40 9.19
CA GLU A 367 -4.73 23.83 10.42
C GLU A 367 -4.41 22.34 10.58
N HIS A 368 -4.41 21.57 9.48
CA HIS A 368 -3.97 20.18 9.47
C HIS A 368 -2.53 20.07 10.01
N PHE A 369 -1.56 20.79 9.43
CA PHE A 369 -0.16 20.71 9.86
C PHE A 369 0.08 21.22 11.28
N LYS A 370 -0.66 22.21 11.76
CA LYS A 370 -0.59 22.69 13.16
C LYS A 370 -0.93 21.59 14.16
N ARG A 371 -1.82 20.65 13.85
CA ARG A 371 -2.16 19.51 14.73
C ARG A 371 -0.94 18.66 15.07
N TYR A 372 0.07 18.62 14.18
CA TYR A 372 1.32 17.88 14.36
C TYR A 372 2.46 18.71 14.98
N GLU A 373 2.19 19.91 15.49
CA GLU A 373 3.21 20.78 16.09
C GLU A 373 3.98 20.08 17.22
N LYS A 374 3.29 19.26 18.02
CA LYS A 374 3.87 18.46 19.10
C LYS A 374 4.53 17.17 18.64
N ALA A 375 4.30 16.76 17.40
CA ALA A 375 4.81 15.54 16.78
C ALA A 375 5.75 15.85 15.60
N LYS A 376 6.71 16.75 15.80
CA LYS A 376 7.61 17.25 14.74
C LYS A 376 8.40 16.16 14.06
N ASN A 377 8.76 15.09 14.79
CA ASN A 377 9.52 13.97 14.25
C ASN A 377 8.65 12.97 13.46
N PHE A 378 7.32 13.05 13.56
CA PHE A 378 6.42 12.24 12.74
C PHE A 378 6.42 12.74 11.31
N ILE A 379 6.63 11.86 10.33
CA ILE A 379 6.74 12.19 8.92
C ILE A 379 5.34 12.22 8.30
N LEU A 380 4.99 13.32 7.65
CA LEU A 380 3.82 13.43 6.80
C LEU A 380 4.28 13.42 5.34
N LEU A 381 4.16 12.27 4.68
CA LEU A 381 4.60 12.11 3.31
C LEU A 381 3.53 12.60 2.35
N LYS A 382 3.68 13.84 1.89
CA LYS A 382 2.70 14.51 1.03
C LYS A 382 2.70 13.94 -0.38
N ASN A 383 1.51 13.72 -0.92
CA ASN A 383 1.28 13.35 -2.31
C ASN A 383 -0.01 13.98 -2.83
N ILE A 384 -0.20 14.04 -4.14
CA ILE A 384 -1.43 14.52 -4.77
C ILE A 384 -2.02 13.52 -5.76
N ASP A 385 -1.27 12.52 -6.16
CA ASP A 385 -1.72 11.35 -6.90
C ASP A 385 -0.85 10.13 -6.57
N SER A 386 -1.31 8.95 -6.97
CA SER A 386 -0.62 7.69 -6.78
C SER A 386 -1.12 6.61 -7.76
N HIS A 387 -0.67 5.39 -7.57
CA HIS A 387 -1.14 4.22 -8.33
C HIS A 387 -2.54 3.70 -7.90
N ASP A 388 -3.16 4.32 -6.89
CA ASP A 388 -4.46 3.93 -6.32
C ASP A 388 -5.50 5.06 -6.38
N CYS A 389 -5.18 6.15 -7.08
CA CYS A 389 -6.12 7.25 -7.28
C CYS A 389 -5.99 7.86 -8.67
N ASP A 390 -7.02 8.58 -9.08
CA ASP A 390 -7.02 9.30 -10.35
C ASP A 390 -5.81 10.24 -10.45
N ARG A 391 -5.17 10.28 -11.62
CA ARG A 391 -4.06 11.20 -11.86
C ARG A 391 -4.48 12.65 -11.68
N ILE A 392 -3.61 13.44 -11.10
CA ILE A 392 -3.91 14.86 -10.79
C ILE A 392 -4.30 15.64 -12.05
N MET A 393 -3.70 15.34 -13.20
CA MET A 393 -4.05 16.01 -14.45
C MET A 393 -5.51 15.72 -14.89
N PHE A 394 -5.97 14.49 -14.68
CA PHE A 394 -7.38 14.10 -14.91
C PHE A 394 -8.31 14.86 -13.96
N ARG A 395 -8.01 14.90 -12.65
CA ARG A 395 -8.81 15.62 -11.64
C ARG A 395 -8.85 17.12 -11.89
N CYS A 396 -7.78 17.69 -12.44
CA CYS A 396 -7.73 19.08 -12.92
C CYS A 396 -8.49 19.30 -14.24
N LYS A 397 -9.14 18.28 -14.82
CA LYS A 397 -9.88 18.37 -16.09
C LYS A 397 -9.03 18.97 -17.24
N ASN A 398 -7.76 18.57 -17.34
CA ASN A 398 -6.76 19.08 -18.28
C ASN A 398 -6.46 20.59 -18.14
N ASN A 399 -6.76 21.19 -17.00
CA ASN A 399 -6.46 22.58 -16.74
C ASN A 399 -5.04 22.73 -16.17
N TYR A 400 -4.07 23.08 -17.02
CA TYR A 400 -2.66 23.25 -16.64
C TYR A 400 -2.44 24.29 -15.53
N ARG A 401 -3.24 25.36 -15.49
CA ARG A 401 -3.13 26.38 -14.44
C ARG A 401 -3.56 25.82 -13.07
N LEU A 402 -4.60 24.99 -13.07
CA LEU A 402 -5.07 24.33 -11.85
C LEU A 402 -4.08 23.26 -11.38
N PHE A 403 -3.54 22.47 -12.33
CA PHE A 403 -2.45 21.54 -12.08
C PHE A 403 -1.23 22.24 -11.45
N GLN A 404 -0.80 23.38 -12.02
CA GLN A 404 0.31 24.16 -11.47
C GLN A 404 0.06 24.57 -10.03
N LYS A 405 -1.15 25.03 -9.69
CA LYS A 405 -1.52 25.39 -8.32
C LYS A 405 -1.48 24.18 -7.38
N ALA A 406 -1.94 23.00 -7.81
CA ALA A 406 -1.86 21.77 -7.03
C ALA A 406 -0.39 21.40 -6.73
N MET A 407 0.50 21.56 -7.73
CA MET A 407 1.94 21.35 -7.54
C MET A 407 2.56 22.38 -6.60
N GLU A 408 2.18 23.65 -6.68
CA GLU A 408 2.63 24.70 -5.76
C GLU A 408 2.25 24.36 -4.30
N LEU A 409 1.02 23.85 -4.07
CA LEU A 409 0.60 23.37 -2.75
C LEU A 409 1.46 22.17 -2.27
N LEU A 410 1.75 21.21 -3.16
CA LEU A 410 2.58 20.04 -2.84
C LEU A 410 3.99 20.45 -2.41
N TYR A 411 4.63 21.36 -3.16
CA TYR A 411 6.00 21.79 -2.89
C TYR A 411 6.14 22.78 -1.74
N LYS A 412 5.04 23.39 -1.30
CA LYS A 412 5.06 24.38 -0.21
C LYS A 412 5.53 23.74 1.10
N ASN A 413 6.47 24.42 1.79
CA ASN A 413 6.88 24.05 3.13
C ASN A 413 5.85 24.54 4.16
N TRP A 414 4.96 23.65 4.56
CA TRP A 414 3.89 23.96 5.49
C TRP A 414 4.41 24.00 6.94
N GLU A 415 4.10 25.08 7.65
CA GLU A 415 4.45 25.31 9.07
C GLU A 415 5.94 25.01 9.39
N GLY A 416 6.83 25.20 8.41
CA GLY A 416 8.26 24.98 8.56
C GLY A 416 8.70 23.53 8.83
N ARG A 417 7.82 22.55 8.62
CA ARG A 417 8.08 21.13 8.91
C ARG A 417 9.06 20.48 7.94
N ASN A 418 9.13 21.01 6.72
CA ASN A 418 9.95 20.45 5.64
C ASN A 418 9.68 18.95 5.38
N ASP A 419 8.40 18.53 5.48
CA ASP A 419 8.00 17.15 5.23
C ASP A 419 8.26 16.74 3.77
N PRO A 420 8.63 15.47 3.51
CA PRO A 420 8.91 14.98 2.17
C PRO A 420 7.68 15.00 1.26
N ILE A 421 7.92 14.99 -0.05
CA ILE A 421 6.87 14.93 -1.06
C ILE A 421 7.06 13.73 -1.97
N VAL A 422 5.96 13.20 -2.51
CA VAL A 422 5.94 12.17 -3.55
C VAL A 422 5.35 12.72 -4.83
N VAL A 423 6.00 12.44 -5.94
CA VAL A 423 5.46 12.63 -7.28
C VAL A 423 5.39 11.27 -7.95
N TYR A 424 4.20 10.89 -8.39
CA TYR A 424 3.94 9.65 -9.09
C TYR A 424 4.49 9.73 -10.52
N TYR A 425 5.11 8.65 -11.01
CA TYR A 425 5.72 8.64 -12.35
C TYR A 425 4.74 9.14 -13.43
N GLY A 426 5.24 9.92 -14.34
CA GLY A 426 4.47 10.51 -15.44
C GLY A 426 3.70 11.77 -15.07
N THR A 427 3.55 12.13 -13.78
CA THR A 427 2.94 13.40 -13.37
C THR A 427 3.78 14.57 -13.86
N GLU A 428 5.10 14.41 -13.91
CA GLU A 428 6.04 15.36 -14.48
C GLU A 428 5.87 15.57 -15.99
N ASP A 429 5.28 14.62 -16.70
CA ASP A 429 4.99 14.68 -18.15
C ASP A 429 3.48 14.90 -18.43
N PHE A 430 2.75 15.35 -17.42
CA PHE A 430 1.30 15.57 -17.48
C PHE A 430 0.50 14.35 -17.93
N MET A 431 1.00 13.14 -17.59
CA MET A 431 0.28 11.92 -17.87
C MET A 431 -1.14 12.00 -17.33
N ASN A 432 -2.07 11.58 -18.16
CA ASN A 432 -3.49 11.66 -17.90
C ASN A 432 -4.14 10.28 -18.05
N GLN A 433 -5.43 10.22 -17.81
CA GLN A 433 -6.27 9.05 -17.98
C GLN A 433 -7.60 9.46 -18.65
N GLU A 434 -8.26 8.51 -19.31
CA GLU A 434 -9.50 8.81 -20.04
C GLU A 434 -10.74 8.81 -19.14
N LYS A 435 -10.76 7.94 -18.13
CA LYS A 435 -11.87 7.75 -17.21
C LYS A 435 -11.33 7.60 -15.78
N THR A 436 -12.19 7.86 -14.79
CA THR A 436 -11.88 7.59 -13.39
C THR A 436 -11.57 6.10 -13.15
N ILE A 437 -10.73 5.81 -12.17
CA ILE A 437 -10.45 4.44 -11.71
C ILE A 437 -11.68 3.80 -11.04
N HIS A 438 -12.65 4.62 -10.61
CA HIS A 438 -13.85 4.16 -9.92
C HIS A 438 -14.96 3.78 -10.91
N GLY A 439 -15.81 2.84 -10.51
CA GLY A 439 -17.03 2.47 -11.26
C GLY A 439 -16.86 1.32 -12.25
N GLU A 440 -15.66 0.74 -12.39
CA GLU A 440 -15.45 -0.48 -13.15
C GLU A 440 -14.51 -1.46 -12.41
N PRO A 441 -14.69 -2.78 -12.58
CA PRO A 441 -13.77 -3.75 -12.00
C PRO A 441 -12.33 -3.56 -12.53
N PHE A 442 -11.36 -3.61 -11.62
CA PHE A 442 -9.92 -3.40 -11.94
C PHE A 442 -9.64 -2.05 -12.64
N GLY A 443 -10.39 -1.00 -12.32
CA GLY A 443 -10.24 0.32 -12.93
C GLY A 443 -8.89 0.99 -12.73
N ASP A 444 -8.09 0.53 -11.75
CA ASP A 444 -6.76 1.08 -11.42
C ASP A 444 -5.80 1.13 -12.60
N PHE A 445 -5.95 0.24 -13.61
CA PHE A 445 -5.11 0.26 -14.80
C PHE A 445 -5.14 1.62 -15.51
N ARG A 446 -6.18 2.42 -15.30
CA ARG A 446 -6.34 3.75 -15.92
C ARG A 446 -5.32 4.75 -15.41
N CYS A 447 -4.97 4.71 -14.14
CA CYS A 447 -3.88 5.53 -13.59
C CYS A 447 -2.49 4.86 -13.72
N ARG A 448 -2.44 3.56 -14.09
CA ARG A 448 -1.22 2.73 -14.21
C ARG A 448 -0.81 2.54 -15.68
N GLN A 449 -0.91 3.58 -16.50
CA GLN A 449 -0.50 3.55 -17.91
C GLN A 449 1.03 3.45 -18.03
N PRO A 450 1.56 2.76 -19.06
CA PRO A 450 3.00 2.71 -19.29
C PRO A 450 3.60 4.09 -19.57
N MET A 451 4.83 4.31 -19.05
CA MET A 451 5.55 5.57 -19.23
C MET A 451 6.24 5.58 -20.59
N TYR A 452 5.95 6.60 -21.38
CA TYR A 452 6.67 6.91 -22.61
C TYR A 452 7.51 8.16 -22.36
N PHE A 453 8.83 8.01 -22.32
CA PHE A 453 9.78 9.10 -22.08
C PHE A 453 9.81 10.07 -23.26
N THR A 454 8.76 10.88 -23.40
CA THR A 454 8.70 11.97 -24.34
C THR A 454 9.44 13.19 -23.77
N ASN A 455 9.88 14.12 -24.62
CA ASN A 455 10.69 15.27 -24.17
C ASN A 455 9.95 16.12 -23.12
N CYS A 456 10.34 15.95 -21.90
CA CYS A 456 9.68 16.39 -20.71
C CYS A 456 9.59 17.91 -20.56
N TRP A 457 8.41 18.43 -20.31
CA TRP A 457 8.09 19.85 -20.05
C TRP A 457 8.72 20.36 -18.74
N ILE A 458 8.97 19.50 -17.80
CA ILE A 458 9.38 19.81 -16.42
C ILE A 458 10.78 20.41 -16.32
N ASN A 459 11.65 20.18 -17.29
CA ASN A 459 12.95 20.86 -17.31
C ASN A 459 12.86 22.38 -17.15
N ASN A 460 11.70 22.99 -17.44
CA ASN A 460 11.47 24.43 -17.28
C ASN A 460 10.76 24.81 -15.97
N PHE A 461 9.99 23.90 -15.34
CA PHE A 461 9.24 24.19 -14.13
C PHE A 461 10.13 24.08 -12.87
N PHE A 462 10.91 23.01 -12.76
CA PHE A 462 11.79 22.79 -11.60
C PHE A 462 13.15 23.49 -11.67
N LYS A 463 13.56 24.03 -12.83
CA LYS A 463 14.78 24.82 -12.96
C LYS A 463 14.67 26.25 -12.46
N LYS A 464 13.46 26.75 -12.19
CA LYS A 464 13.24 28.15 -11.73
C LYS A 464 13.42 28.35 -10.22
N GLU A 465 13.64 27.29 -9.46
CA GLU A 465 13.87 27.38 -7.99
C GLU A 465 15.38 27.22 -7.61
N LYS A 466 16.26 27.76 -8.43
CA LYS A 466 17.69 27.92 -8.08
C LYS A 466 17.99 29.37 -7.76
#